data_0e8de1fa36bbc121585d2b2e366d9753
#
_entry.id   0e8de1fa36bbc121585d2b2e366d9753
#
_cell.length_a   1.000
_cell.length_b   1.000
_cell.length_c   1.000
_cell.angle_alpha   90.00
_cell.angle_beta   90.00
_cell.angle_gamma   90.00
#
_symmetry.space_group_name_H-M   'P 1'
#
loop_
_entity.id
_entity.type
_entity.pdbx_description
1 polymer ?
#
loop_
_entity_poly.entity_id
_entity_poly.type
_entity_poly.pdbx_seq_one_letter_code
_entity_poly.pdbx_strand_id
1 'polypeptide(L)'
;MKSIETEDIQMRILMLNGSPRPNGNTFLALSEIGKQLKEEGIDYEIFQIGGAPIRDCLGCGKCTENGCVFTDDRVNEFIAKAKDADGFVFGTPVYYAHPSGRILSFLDRAFYSGSGAFRFKPGAAVAVARRGGTTASFDCLNKYFGISQMPVIGSTYWNNVHGAAPGEAAFDAEGLQTMRNLARNLAWMLKCFEAGKKSGIPLPKTEKGNRTNFIR
;
A
#
# COMPACT_ATOMS: atom_id res chain seq x y z
N MET A 1 -36.90 -23.93 -0.86
CA MET A 1 -35.90 -22.90 -1.26
C MET A 1 -34.78 -23.00 -0.24
N LYS A 2 -33.60 -23.53 -0.65
CA LYS A 2 -32.40 -23.52 0.21
C LYS A 2 -31.84 -22.10 0.16
N SER A 3 -31.77 -21.42 1.29
CA SER A 3 -31.01 -20.18 1.45
C SER A 3 -29.56 -20.50 1.11
N ILE A 4 -29.06 -19.95 0.03
CA ILE A 4 -27.64 -19.90 -0.27
C ILE A 4 -27.06 -18.92 0.77
N GLU A 5 -26.44 -19.44 1.81
CA GLU A 5 -25.58 -18.66 2.69
C GLU A 5 -24.43 -18.16 1.80
N THR A 6 -24.52 -16.89 1.40
CA THR A 6 -23.37 -16.19 0.81
C THR A 6 -22.34 -16.07 1.93
N GLU A 7 -21.26 -16.83 1.88
CA GLU A 7 -20.08 -16.54 2.67
C GLU A 7 -19.74 -15.05 2.41
N ASP A 8 -19.87 -14.25 3.45
CA ASP A 8 -19.44 -12.86 3.42
C ASP A 8 -17.91 -12.86 3.23
N ILE A 9 -17.48 -12.65 1.98
CA ILE A 9 -16.05 -12.51 1.66
C ILE A 9 -15.60 -11.24 2.38
N GLN A 10 -14.89 -11.42 3.47
CA GLN A 10 -14.38 -10.32 4.28
C GLN A 10 -13.25 -9.62 3.52
N MET A 11 -13.53 -8.42 3.00
CA MET A 11 -12.53 -7.59 2.31
C MET A 11 -11.37 -7.27 3.24
N ARG A 12 -10.13 -7.26 2.69
CA ARG A 12 -8.90 -7.09 3.48
C ARG A 12 -7.94 -6.10 2.85
N ILE A 13 -7.44 -5.17 3.66
CA ILE A 13 -6.36 -4.24 3.31
C ILE A 13 -5.02 -4.73 3.85
N LEU A 14 -4.02 -4.84 2.98
CA LEU A 14 -2.63 -5.09 3.38
C LEU A 14 -1.88 -3.76 3.47
N MET A 15 -1.43 -3.40 4.67
CA MET A 15 -0.69 -2.18 4.92
C MET A 15 0.79 -2.49 5.13
N LEU A 16 1.69 -1.75 4.46
CA LEU A 16 3.13 -1.88 4.60
C LEU A 16 3.67 -0.80 5.53
N ASN A 17 4.23 -1.17 6.68
CA ASN A 17 4.98 -0.27 7.53
C ASN A 17 6.44 -0.22 7.07
N GLY A 18 6.81 0.82 6.32
CA GLY A 18 8.16 1.07 5.80
C GLY A 18 9.15 1.63 6.82
N SER A 19 8.73 1.78 8.08
CA SER A 19 9.63 2.16 9.17
C SER A 19 10.40 0.96 9.71
N PRO A 20 11.69 1.10 10.04
CA PRO A 20 12.41 0.05 10.78
C PRO A 20 11.90 -0.12 12.22
N ARG A 21 11.16 0.87 12.74
CA ARG A 21 10.60 0.86 14.10
C ARG A 21 9.19 0.26 14.07
N PRO A 22 8.95 -0.88 14.72
CA PRO A 22 7.66 -1.56 14.65
C PRO A 22 6.52 -0.73 15.27
N ASN A 23 6.80 0.03 16.34
CA ASN A 23 5.80 0.83 17.07
C ASN A 23 6.10 2.34 16.97
N GLY A 24 6.65 2.80 15.82
CA GLY A 24 6.94 4.21 15.57
C GLY A 24 5.73 4.99 15.07
N ASN A 25 5.93 6.28 14.76
CA ASN A 25 4.87 7.17 14.29
C ASN A 25 4.21 6.68 12.99
N THR A 26 4.95 6.00 12.10
CA THR A 26 4.38 5.40 10.89
C THR A 26 3.39 4.27 11.25
N PHE A 27 3.76 3.40 12.21
CA PHE A 27 2.85 2.37 12.68
C PHE A 27 1.59 2.96 13.32
N LEU A 28 1.73 4.05 14.09
CA LEU A 28 0.60 4.74 14.70
C LEU A 28 -0.38 5.28 13.65
N ALA A 29 0.14 5.94 12.60
CA ALA A 29 -0.67 6.43 11.48
C ALA A 29 -1.43 5.28 10.77
N LEU A 30 -0.74 4.17 10.47
CA LEU A 30 -1.36 2.99 9.88
C LEU A 30 -2.38 2.33 10.82
N SER A 31 -2.12 2.32 12.13
CA SER A 31 -3.05 1.79 13.14
C SER A 31 -4.34 2.60 13.22
N GLU A 32 -4.27 3.92 13.05
CA GLU A 32 -5.45 4.78 12.99
C GLU A 32 -6.32 4.47 11.77
N ILE A 33 -5.69 4.25 10.60
CA ILE A 33 -6.39 3.76 9.40
C ILE A 33 -7.04 2.40 9.70
N GLY A 34 -6.29 1.48 10.31
CA GLY A 34 -6.79 0.14 10.61
C GLY A 34 -8.00 0.13 11.54
N LYS A 35 -7.99 0.96 12.59
CA LYS A 35 -9.14 1.13 13.49
C LYS A 35 -10.39 1.57 12.71
N GLN A 36 -10.25 2.61 11.87
CA GLN A 36 -11.37 3.09 11.06
C GLN A 36 -11.85 2.08 10.03
N LEU A 37 -10.94 1.30 9.40
CA LEU A 37 -11.31 0.22 8.49
C LEU A 37 -12.16 -0.84 9.19
N LYS A 38 -11.83 -1.20 10.43
CA LYS A 38 -12.65 -2.14 11.24
C LYS A 38 -14.06 -1.60 11.50
N GLU A 39 -14.20 -0.31 11.79
CA GLU A 39 -15.51 0.35 11.93
C GLU A 39 -16.32 0.30 10.61
N GLU A 40 -15.65 0.31 9.47
CA GLU A 40 -16.24 0.19 8.14
C GLU A 40 -16.52 -1.27 7.71
N GLY A 41 -16.18 -2.26 8.56
CA GLY A 41 -16.36 -3.69 8.27
C GLY A 41 -15.28 -4.28 7.37
N ILE A 42 -14.12 -3.61 7.24
CA ILE A 42 -12.98 -4.06 6.43
C ILE A 42 -11.88 -4.60 7.35
N ASP A 43 -11.36 -5.77 7.04
CA ASP A 43 -10.21 -6.33 7.76
C ASP A 43 -8.88 -5.72 7.28
N TYR A 44 -7.85 -5.82 8.11
CA TYR A 44 -6.53 -5.33 7.74
C TYR A 44 -5.39 -6.11 8.37
N GLU A 45 -4.24 -6.05 7.74
CA GLU A 45 -2.96 -6.49 8.31
C GLU A 45 -1.91 -5.38 8.12
N ILE A 46 -1.14 -5.08 9.17
CA ILE A 46 0.05 -4.23 9.06
C ILE A 46 1.27 -5.14 8.93
N PHE A 47 1.83 -5.18 7.73
CA PHE A 47 3.06 -5.90 7.43
C PHE A 47 4.27 -5.03 7.79
N GLN A 48 5.04 -5.47 8.78
CA GLN A 48 6.23 -4.77 9.24
C GLN A 48 7.45 -5.17 8.38
N ILE A 49 8.06 -4.17 7.75
CA ILE A 49 9.26 -4.39 6.91
C ILE A 49 10.50 -4.81 7.75
N GLY A 50 10.54 -4.43 9.01
CA GLY A 50 11.60 -4.79 9.94
C GLY A 50 12.86 -3.94 9.83
N GLY A 51 13.85 -4.26 10.69
CA GLY A 51 15.17 -3.59 10.76
C GLY A 51 16.28 -4.31 10.00
N ALA A 52 16.08 -5.55 9.54
CA ALA A 52 17.07 -6.33 8.80
C ALA A 52 17.39 -5.67 7.44
N PRO A 53 18.56 -5.88 6.85
CA PRO A 53 18.91 -5.38 5.53
C PRO A 53 17.86 -5.79 4.48
N ILE A 54 17.56 -4.88 3.56
CA ILE A 54 16.70 -5.17 2.41
C ILE A 54 17.55 -4.90 1.17
N ARG A 55 17.66 -5.91 0.32
CA ARG A 55 18.36 -5.82 -0.95
C ARG A 55 17.53 -4.99 -1.92
N ASP A 56 18.18 -4.11 -2.68
CA ASP A 56 17.58 -3.39 -3.79
C ASP A 56 17.33 -4.30 -5.02
N CYS A 57 16.60 -3.79 -6.00
CA CYS A 57 16.40 -4.49 -7.27
C CYS A 57 17.63 -4.34 -8.16
N LEU A 58 18.25 -5.46 -8.52
CA LEU A 58 19.42 -5.48 -9.42
C LEU A 58 19.06 -5.50 -10.91
N GLY A 59 17.78 -5.49 -11.28
CA GLY A 59 17.36 -5.62 -12.67
C GLY A 59 17.81 -6.92 -13.34
N CYS A 60 18.06 -7.98 -12.57
CA CYS A 60 18.70 -9.21 -13.03
C CYS A 60 17.85 -10.07 -13.98
N GLY A 61 16.56 -9.74 -14.18
CA GLY A 61 15.65 -10.49 -15.05
C GLY A 61 15.29 -11.91 -14.60
N LYS A 62 15.64 -12.30 -13.36
CA LYS A 62 15.43 -13.65 -12.83
C LYS A 62 14.17 -13.80 -11.96
N CYS A 63 13.23 -12.88 -12.07
CA CYS A 63 11.94 -13.00 -11.37
C CYS A 63 11.14 -14.18 -11.94
N THR A 64 10.43 -14.87 -11.04
CA THR A 64 9.57 -16.01 -11.38
C THR A 64 8.12 -15.72 -11.01
N GLU A 65 7.21 -16.62 -11.30
CA GLU A 65 5.82 -16.56 -10.83
C GLU A 65 5.69 -16.55 -9.28
N ASN A 66 6.72 -17.02 -8.58
CA ASN A 66 6.81 -17.05 -7.14
C ASN A 66 7.40 -15.75 -6.53
N GLY A 67 7.81 -14.79 -7.36
CA GLY A 67 8.33 -13.50 -6.96
C GLY A 67 9.80 -13.28 -7.31
N CYS A 68 10.52 -12.54 -6.45
CA CYS A 68 11.93 -12.23 -6.62
C CYS A 68 12.82 -13.45 -6.33
N VAL A 69 13.91 -13.60 -7.09
CA VAL A 69 14.89 -14.68 -6.88
C VAL A 69 15.62 -14.58 -5.52
N PHE A 70 15.69 -13.39 -4.94
CA PHE A 70 16.27 -13.20 -3.61
C PHE A 70 15.24 -13.52 -2.53
N THR A 71 15.61 -14.41 -1.61
CA THR A 71 14.72 -14.95 -0.56
C THR A 71 15.22 -14.67 0.86
N ASP A 72 16.26 -13.85 0.98
CA ASP A 72 16.92 -13.49 2.24
C ASP A 72 16.23 -12.34 3.00
N ASP A 73 15.06 -11.91 2.52
CA ASP A 73 14.21 -10.90 3.15
C ASP A 73 12.71 -11.21 2.96
N ARG A 74 11.85 -10.31 3.41
CA ARG A 74 10.38 -10.53 3.46
C ARG A 74 9.62 -10.08 2.21
N VAL A 75 10.29 -9.75 1.08
CA VAL A 75 9.60 -9.26 -0.12
C VAL A 75 8.66 -10.31 -0.69
N ASN A 76 9.10 -11.55 -0.82
CA ASN A 76 8.27 -12.63 -1.38
C ASN A 76 7.11 -13.01 -0.44
N GLU A 77 7.30 -12.93 0.87
CA GLU A 77 6.21 -13.09 1.85
C GLU A 77 5.11 -12.03 1.64
N PHE A 78 5.52 -10.78 1.44
CA PHE A 78 4.59 -9.69 1.17
C PHE A 78 3.84 -9.90 -0.14
N ILE A 79 4.52 -10.32 -1.22
CA ILE A 79 3.89 -10.61 -2.51
C ILE A 79 2.85 -11.73 -2.36
N ALA A 80 3.16 -12.78 -1.60
CA ALA A 80 2.21 -13.85 -1.33
C ALA A 80 0.93 -13.32 -0.65
N LYS A 81 1.07 -12.52 0.41
CA LYS A 81 -0.07 -11.87 1.09
C LYS A 81 -0.82 -10.88 0.20
N ALA A 82 -0.11 -10.18 -0.70
CA ALA A 82 -0.72 -9.23 -1.63
C ALA A 82 -1.69 -9.89 -2.64
N LYS A 83 -1.53 -11.17 -2.94
CA LYS A 83 -2.46 -11.90 -3.81
C LYS A 83 -3.87 -11.93 -3.23
N ASP A 84 -3.98 -12.09 -1.91
CA ASP A 84 -5.23 -12.25 -1.17
C ASP A 84 -5.78 -10.93 -0.61
N ALA A 85 -5.05 -9.83 -0.74
CA ALA A 85 -5.50 -8.50 -0.32
C ALA A 85 -6.37 -7.84 -1.39
N ASP A 86 -7.37 -7.05 -0.97
CA ASP A 86 -8.26 -6.28 -1.85
C ASP A 86 -7.76 -4.85 -2.10
N GLY A 87 -6.83 -4.35 -1.26
CA GLY A 87 -6.25 -3.03 -1.40
C GLY A 87 -5.02 -2.84 -0.51
N PHE A 88 -4.36 -1.69 -0.65
CA PHE A 88 -3.06 -1.46 -0.03
C PHE A 88 -2.92 -0.07 0.58
N VAL A 89 -2.16 0.02 1.68
CA VAL A 89 -1.67 1.29 2.22
C VAL A 89 -0.17 1.17 2.48
N PHE A 90 0.65 2.05 1.89
CA PHE A 90 2.09 2.07 2.10
C PHE A 90 2.48 3.27 2.95
N GLY A 91 2.90 3.00 4.19
CA GLY A 91 3.36 4.01 5.14
C GLY A 91 4.88 4.11 5.18
N THR A 92 5.42 5.33 5.09
CA THR A 92 6.86 5.59 5.15
C THR A 92 7.22 6.69 6.15
N PRO A 93 8.30 6.55 6.90
CA PRO A 93 8.95 7.70 7.51
C PRO A 93 9.67 8.52 6.44
N VAL A 94 9.76 9.82 6.66
CA VAL A 94 10.50 10.73 5.76
C VAL A 94 11.94 10.87 6.22
N TYR A 95 12.88 10.57 5.34
CA TYR A 95 14.30 10.79 5.53
C TYR A 95 14.85 11.65 4.38
N TYR A 96 15.51 12.78 4.70
CA TYR A 96 16.05 13.72 3.69
C TYR A 96 15.01 14.10 2.62
N ALA A 97 13.77 14.40 3.05
CA ALA A 97 12.63 14.74 2.20
C ALA A 97 12.22 13.62 1.20
N HIS A 98 12.62 12.38 1.43
CA HIS A 98 12.27 11.19 0.63
C HIS A 98 11.62 10.10 1.49
N PRO A 99 10.92 9.14 0.87
CA PRO A 99 10.57 7.89 1.54
C PRO A 99 11.84 7.22 2.08
N SER A 100 11.74 6.39 3.10
CA SER A 100 12.89 5.61 3.53
C SER A 100 13.43 4.77 2.36
N GLY A 101 14.76 4.74 2.16
CA GLY A 101 15.36 3.89 1.11
C GLY A 101 14.95 2.42 1.23
N ARG A 102 14.68 1.99 2.45
CA ARG A 102 14.18 0.66 2.77
C ARG A 102 12.85 0.32 2.10
N ILE A 103 11.85 1.22 2.16
CA ILE A 103 10.57 0.97 1.53
C ILE A 103 10.69 1.00 0.00
N LEU A 104 11.55 1.85 -0.55
CA LEU A 104 11.78 1.92 -1.99
C LEU A 104 12.41 0.61 -2.50
N SER A 105 13.50 0.14 -1.89
CA SER A 105 14.12 -1.14 -2.25
C SER A 105 13.14 -2.31 -2.15
N PHE A 106 12.28 -2.28 -1.15
CA PHE A 106 11.24 -3.29 -0.96
C PHE A 106 10.20 -3.25 -2.08
N LEU A 107 9.63 -2.06 -2.35
CA LEU A 107 8.57 -1.88 -3.34
C LEU A 107 9.07 -2.09 -4.78
N ASP A 108 10.29 -1.65 -5.12
CA ASP A 108 10.91 -1.91 -6.42
C ASP A 108 10.90 -3.41 -6.73
N ARG A 109 11.29 -4.23 -5.78
CA ARG A 109 11.28 -5.68 -5.94
C ARG A 109 9.88 -6.27 -5.92
N ALA A 110 9.02 -5.83 -4.99
CA ALA A 110 7.65 -6.34 -4.88
C ALA A 110 6.84 -6.07 -6.15
N PHE A 111 6.90 -4.86 -6.68
CA PHE A 111 6.16 -4.48 -7.89
C PHE A 111 6.78 -5.06 -9.16
N TYR A 112 8.12 -5.16 -9.24
CA TYR A 112 8.77 -5.73 -10.41
C TYR A 112 8.53 -7.23 -10.53
N SER A 113 8.58 -7.98 -9.42
CA SER A 113 8.42 -9.43 -9.44
C SER A 113 7.00 -9.93 -9.18
N GLY A 114 6.16 -9.12 -8.53
CA GLY A 114 4.80 -9.50 -8.12
C GLY A 114 3.68 -8.62 -8.69
N SER A 115 3.89 -7.93 -9.81
CA SER A 115 2.96 -6.91 -10.36
C SER A 115 1.51 -7.39 -10.50
N GLY A 116 1.29 -8.66 -10.79
CA GLY A 116 -0.05 -9.25 -10.92
C GLY A 116 -0.86 -9.23 -9.62
N ALA A 117 -0.20 -9.21 -8.45
CA ALA A 117 -0.87 -9.18 -7.16
C ALA A 117 -1.48 -7.81 -6.81
N PHE A 118 -1.06 -6.74 -7.50
CA PHE A 118 -1.42 -5.36 -7.17
C PHE A 118 -2.45 -4.75 -8.13
N ARG A 119 -2.43 -5.16 -9.40
CA ARG A 119 -3.23 -4.53 -10.47
C ARG A 119 -4.72 -4.47 -10.15
N PHE A 120 -5.32 -3.32 -10.48
CA PHE A 120 -6.75 -3.01 -10.31
C PHE A 120 -7.25 -3.02 -8.86
N LYS A 121 -6.37 -3.16 -7.88
CA LYS A 121 -6.69 -3.01 -6.47
C LYS A 121 -6.37 -1.57 -6.03
N PRO A 122 -7.19 -0.93 -5.18
CA PRO A 122 -6.94 0.45 -4.74
C PRO A 122 -5.72 0.52 -3.83
N GLY A 123 -5.01 1.63 -3.90
CA GLY A 123 -3.82 1.87 -3.10
C GLY A 123 -3.75 3.30 -2.56
N ALA A 124 -3.09 3.48 -1.42
CA ALA A 124 -2.82 4.77 -0.83
C ALA A 124 -1.40 4.83 -0.24
N ALA A 125 -0.77 5.99 -0.36
CA ALA A 125 0.49 6.29 0.31
C ALA A 125 0.24 7.12 1.57
N VAL A 126 1.07 6.93 2.60
CA VAL A 126 1.09 7.71 3.84
C VAL A 126 2.54 8.09 4.15
N ALA A 127 2.80 9.37 4.36
CA ALA A 127 4.11 9.88 4.74
C ALA A 127 4.09 10.44 6.16
N VAL A 128 5.09 10.06 6.97
CA VAL A 128 5.19 10.49 8.37
C VAL A 128 6.53 11.19 8.60
N ALA A 129 6.48 12.44 9.05
CA ALA A 129 7.67 13.27 9.24
C ALA A 129 7.60 14.11 10.51
N ARG A 130 8.77 14.56 10.97
CA ARG A 130 8.82 15.63 11.98
C ARG A 130 8.29 16.96 11.43
N ARG A 131 8.63 17.29 10.16
CA ARG A 131 8.30 18.60 9.54
C ARG A 131 8.13 18.49 8.03
N GLY A 132 9.20 18.70 7.24
CA GLY A 132 9.16 18.80 5.79
C GLY A 132 9.38 17.47 5.08
N GLY A 133 9.05 17.42 3.76
CA GLY A 133 9.32 16.28 2.87
C GLY A 133 8.20 15.25 2.75
N THR A 134 7.06 15.49 3.38
CA THR A 134 5.91 14.56 3.31
C THR A 134 5.32 14.49 1.90
N THR A 135 5.10 15.62 1.23
CA THR A 135 4.54 15.64 -0.14
C THR A 135 5.44 14.95 -1.14
N ALA A 136 6.75 15.22 -1.13
CA ALA A 136 7.69 14.54 -2.02
C ALA A 136 7.73 13.02 -1.78
N SER A 137 7.64 12.60 -0.52
CA SER A 137 7.58 11.18 -0.16
C SER A 137 6.26 10.53 -0.59
N PHE A 138 5.15 11.21 -0.40
CA PHE A 138 3.83 10.80 -0.85
C PHE A 138 3.77 10.62 -2.37
N ASP A 139 4.24 11.60 -3.14
CA ASP A 139 4.30 11.56 -4.60
C ASP A 139 5.18 10.40 -5.11
N CYS A 140 6.30 10.16 -4.44
CA CYS A 140 7.20 9.07 -4.79
C CYS A 140 6.51 7.70 -4.68
N LEU A 141 5.77 7.46 -3.59
CA LEU A 141 5.05 6.20 -3.39
C LEU A 141 3.85 6.04 -4.34
N ASN A 142 3.16 7.13 -4.68
CA ASN A 142 2.02 7.08 -5.61
C ASN A 142 2.42 6.64 -7.03
N LYS A 143 3.68 6.76 -7.42
CA LYS A 143 4.17 6.29 -8.72
C LYS A 143 4.04 4.77 -8.89
N TYR A 144 4.19 3.99 -7.81
CA TYR A 144 3.99 2.54 -7.84
C TYR A 144 2.55 2.18 -8.19
N PHE A 145 1.59 2.91 -7.63
CA PHE A 145 0.18 2.69 -7.93
C PHE A 145 -0.16 3.08 -9.38
N GLY A 146 0.30 4.26 -9.82
CA GLY A 146 0.00 4.78 -11.16
C GLY A 146 0.45 3.85 -12.27
N ILE A 147 1.70 3.38 -12.24
CA ILE A 147 2.23 2.47 -13.27
C ILE A 147 1.57 1.08 -13.23
N SER A 148 0.99 0.70 -12.09
CA SER A 148 0.40 -0.62 -11.86
C SER A 148 -1.10 -0.69 -12.10
N GLN A 149 -1.70 0.32 -12.71
CA GLN A 149 -3.14 0.40 -12.98
C GLN A 149 -3.98 0.29 -11.69
N MET A 150 -3.47 0.85 -10.60
CA MET A 150 -4.14 0.86 -9.29
C MET A 150 -4.81 2.23 -9.09
N PRO A 151 -6.08 2.28 -8.74
CA PRO A 151 -6.71 3.53 -8.32
C PRO A 151 -6.03 4.08 -7.05
N VAL A 152 -5.59 5.34 -7.12
CA VAL A 152 -4.99 6.03 -5.98
C VAL A 152 -6.08 6.67 -5.13
N ILE A 153 -6.10 6.34 -3.85
CA ILE A 153 -7.10 6.84 -2.91
C ILE A 153 -6.53 8.04 -2.13
N GLY A 154 -7.23 9.15 -2.24
CA GLY A 154 -6.98 10.36 -1.46
C GLY A 154 -7.83 10.41 -0.18
N SER A 155 -7.55 11.41 0.64
CA SER A 155 -8.34 11.79 1.81
C SER A 155 -8.85 13.23 1.67
N THR A 156 -9.00 13.94 2.78
CA THR A 156 -9.37 15.37 2.82
C THR A 156 -8.16 16.30 2.68
N TYR A 157 -6.96 15.77 2.72
CA TYR A 157 -5.68 16.45 2.51
C TYR A 157 -4.66 15.45 1.97
N TRP A 158 -3.39 15.84 1.72
CA TRP A 158 -2.33 14.86 1.47
C TRP A 158 -2.17 13.94 2.67
N ASN A 159 -1.99 12.64 2.44
CA ASN A 159 -1.97 11.63 3.48
C ASN A 159 -0.67 11.71 4.30
N ASN A 160 -0.55 12.68 5.16
CA ASN A 160 0.63 12.89 6.01
C ASN A 160 0.23 13.04 7.48
N VAL A 161 1.16 12.62 8.34
CA VAL A 161 1.08 12.74 9.78
C VAL A 161 2.43 13.27 10.30
N HIS A 162 2.39 14.11 11.31
CA HIS A 162 3.57 14.73 11.90
C HIS A 162 3.86 14.21 13.31
N GLY A 163 5.14 14.01 13.59
CA GLY A 163 5.64 13.60 14.91
C GLY A 163 7.13 13.33 14.84
N ALA A 164 7.90 13.82 15.82
CA ALA A 164 9.35 13.66 15.91
C ALA A 164 9.73 12.45 16.77
N ALA A 165 9.41 12.53 18.08
CA ALA A 165 9.66 11.45 19.02
C ALA A 165 8.65 10.30 18.84
N PRO A 166 8.97 9.08 19.28
CA PRO A 166 8.03 7.98 19.25
C PRO A 166 6.72 8.32 19.98
N GLY A 167 5.59 8.11 19.31
CA GLY A 167 4.26 8.38 19.85
C GLY A 167 3.74 9.81 19.61
N GLU A 168 4.57 10.77 19.23
CA GLU A 168 4.11 12.16 19.02
C GLU A 168 3.06 12.31 17.91
N ALA A 169 3.01 11.42 16.94
CA ALA A 169 1.97 11.40 15.92
C ALA A 169 0.55 11.29 16.52
N ALA A 170 0.41 10.82 17.76
CA ALA A 170 -0.87 10.79 18.47
C ALA A 170 -1.43 12.20 18.76
N PHE A 171 -0.59 13.23 18.75
CA PHE A 171 -0.98 14.62 19.00
C PHE A 171 -1.27 15.39 17.70
N ASP A 172 -1.01 14.81 16.53
CA ASP A 172 -1.37 15.41 15.26
C ASP A 172 -2.85 15.14 14.93
N ALA A 173 -3.72 15.95 15.52
CA ALA A 173 -5.16 15.78 15.38
C ALA A 173 -5.65 15.84 13.92
N GLU A 174 -5.09 16.73 13.09
CA GLU A 174 -5.42 16.85 11.67
C GLU A 174 -4.90 15.66 10.87
N GLY A 175 -3.65 15.24 11.11
CA GLY A 175 -3.07 14.06 10.46
C GLY A 175 -3.87 12.79 10.77
N LEU A 176 -4.27 12.57 12.03
CA LEU A 176 -5.09 11.42 12.41
C LEU A 176 -6.51 11.51 11.83
N GLN A 177 -7.12 12.69 11.75
CA GLN A 177 -8.38 12.89 11.04
C GLN A 177 -8.25 12.55 9.56
N THR A 178 -7.15 12.97 8.93
CA THR A 178 -6.82 12.64 7.54
C THR A 178 -6.70 11.11 7.34
N MET A 179 -6.08 10.40 8.28
CA MET A 179 -5.99 8.93 8.24
C MET A 179 -7.36 8.25 8.35
N ARG A 180 -8.25 8.73 9.22
CA ARG A 180 -9.63 8.20 9.31
C ARG A 180 -10.42 8.45 8.02
N ASN A 181 -10.31 9.64 7.43
CA ASN A 181 -10.97 9.96 6.17
C ASN A 181 -10.42 9.13 5.00
N LEU A 182 -9.11 8.89 4.96
CA LEU A 182 -8.49 7.97 4.01
C LEU A 182 -9.10 6.56 4.13
N ALA A 183 -9.23 6.05 5.35
CA ALA A 183 -9.80 4.73 5.59
C ALA A 183 -11.27 4.63 5.11
N ARG A 184 -12.09 5.67 5.37
CA ARG A 184 -13.48 5.73 4.87
C ARG A 184 -13.55 5.74 3.34
N ASN A 185 -12.69 6.54 2.68
CA ASN A 185 -12.65 6.61 1.22
C ASN A 185 -12.21 5.26 0.62
N LEU A 186 -11.21 4.60 1.24
CA LEU A 186 -10.73 3.30 0.82
C LEU A 186 -11.83 2.22 0.99
N ALA A 187 -12.51 2.21 2.13
CA ALA A 187 -13.62 1.30 2.39
C ALA A 187 -14.79 1.52 1.41
N TRP A 188 -15.14 2.77 1.13
CA TRP A 188 -16.17 3.09 0.14
C TRP A 188 -15.80 2.57 -1.25
N MET A 189 -14.56 2.80 -1.70
CA MET A 189 -14.08 2.32 -3.00
C MET A 189 -14.13 0.79 -3.09
N LEU A 190 -13.71 0.08 -2.05
CA LEU A 190 -13.78 -1.38 -2.02
C LEU A 190 -15.22 -1.89 -2.10
N LYS A 191 -16.15 -1.27 -1.37
CA LYS A 191 -17.58 -1.59 -1.44
C LYS A 191 -18.14 -1.36 -2.85
N CYS A 192 -17.71 -0.27 -3.53
CA CYS A 192 -18.09 0.00 -4.93
C CYS A 192 -17.54 -1.09 -5.88
N PHE A 193 -16.28 -1.51 -5.70
CA PHE A 193 -15.68 -2.56 -6.54
C PHE A 193 -16.38 -3.89 -6.33
N GLU A 194 -16.70 -4.25 -5.10
CA GLU A 194 -17.43 -5.49 -4.81
C GLU A 194 -18.85 -5.45 -5.39
N ALA A 195 -19.54 -4.31 -5.30
CA ALA A 195 -20.84 -4.12 -5.92
C ALA A 195 -20.77 -4.22 -7.45
N GLY A 196 -19.77 -3.61 -8.07
CA GLY A 196 -19.52 -3.72 -9.51
C GLY A 196 -19.24 -5.16 -9.94
N LYS A 197 -18.41 -5.88 -9.21
CA LYS A 197 -18.11 -7.29 -9.45
C LYS A 197 -19.38 -8.16 -9.36
N LYS A 198 -20.20 -7.97 -8.32
CA LYS A 198 -21.48 -8.67 -8.15
C LYS A 198 -22.47 -8.36 -9.28
N SER A 199 -22.41 -7.14 -9.84
CA SER A 199 -23.20 -6.72 -11.00
C SER A 199 -22.63 -7.17 -12.35
N GLY A 200 -21.55 -7.95 -12.36
CA GLY A 200 -20.95 -8.49 -13.58
C GLY A 200 -20.09 -7.49 -14.37
N ILE A 201 -19.67 -6.37 -13.78
CA ILE A 201 -18.76 -5.41 -14.43
C ILE A 201 -17.36 -6.04 -14.54
N PRO A 202 -16.83 -6.27 -15.76
CA PRO A 202 -15.53 -6.91 -15.94
C PRO A 202 -14.39 -5.93 -15.63
N LEU A 203 -13.23 -6.47 -15.27
CA LEU A 203 -12.01 -5.67 -15.22
C LEU A 203 -11.62 -5.14 -16.61
N PRO A 204 -10.97 -3.96 -16.69
CA PRO A 204 -10.55 -3.38 -17.96
C PRO A 204 -9.59 -4.31 -18.72
N LYS A 205 -9.80 -4.43 -20.03
CA LYS A 205 -8.82 -5.08 -20.90
C LYS A 205 -7.61 -4.16 -21.09
N THR A 206 -6.44 -4.65 -20.72
CA THR A 206 -5.20 -3.92 -20.97
C THR A 206 -4.70 -4.19 -22.38
N GLU A 207 -4.58 -3.15 -23.19
CA GLU A 207 -3.91 -3.22 -24.49
C GLU A 207 -2.40 -3.42 -24.28
N LYS A 208 -1.80 -4.26 -25.09
CA LYS A 208 -0.37 -4.60 -25.10
C LYS A 208 0.13 -4.64 -26.53
N GLY A 209 1.46 -4.58 -26.72
CA GLY A 209 2.10 -4.75 -28.03
C GLY A 209 2.95 -3.56 -28.46
N ASN A 210 2.50 -2.34 -28.21
CA ASN A 210 3.28 -1.15 -28.53
C ASN A 210 4.27 -0.85 -27.41
N ARG A 211 5.57 -0.86 -27.72
CA ARG A 211 6.65 -0.56 -26.78
C ARG A 211 7.66 0.36 -27.45
N THR A 212 7.74 1.58 -26.93
CA THR A 212 8.71 2.54 -27.43
C THR A 212 10.12 2.17 -26.99
N ASN A 213 11.05 2.12 -27.96
CA ASN A 213 12.48 2.07 -27.71
C ASN A 213 13.11 3.28 -28.40
N PHE A 214 13.72 4.20 -27.65
CA PHE A 214 14.37 5.41 -28.15
C PHE A 214 15.79 5.16 -28.71
N ILE A 215 16.33 3.97 -28.54
CA ILE A 215 17.61 3.55 -29.12
C ILE A 215 17.30 2.76 -30.39
N ARG A 216 17.73 3.31 -31.53
CA ARG A 216 17.60 2.71 -32.87
C ARG A 216 18.94 2.20 -33.35
#